data_3017b8d8349ce09dd8c2eebc33e7631e
#
_entry.id   3017b8d8349ce09dd8c2eebc33e7631e
#
_cell.length_a   1.000
_cell.length_b   1.000
_cell.length_c   1.000
_cell.angle_alpha   90.00
_cell.angle_beta   90.00
_cell.angle_gamma   90.00
#
_symmetry.space_group_name_H-M   'P 1'
#
loop_
_entity.id
_entity.type
_entity.pdbx_description
1 polymer ?
#
loop_
_entity_poly.entity_id
_entity_poly.type
_entity_poly.pdbx_seq_one_letter_code
_entity_poly.pdbx_strand_id
1 'polypeptide(L)'
;MTRSRGADLVLAAAASLALAASAQDVKAAAPPSAAPLTLSFLKFTVSDLPKMQAFYQTAFGMRQQKRIDGPANTEVILTTDKGLDLALVYYKDGRKITLGNANGPIGFYLKDVDDAYARAMAAGATSRSAPRAAPGLKVAIVSDPEGHDIELLHLD
;
A
#
# COMPACT_ATOMS: atom_id res chain seq x y z
N MET A 1 85.86 36.94 1.49
CA MET A 1 85.36 38.02 0.60
C MET A 1 83.88 37.80 0.35
N THR A 2 83.17 38.61 0.96
CA THR A 2 82.08 39.51 0.48
C THR A 2 80.70 38.95 0.22
N ARG A 3 79.77 39.39 1.10
CA ARG A 3 78.46 40.03 0.94
C ARG A 3 77.29 39.08 0.62
N SER A 4 76.41 38.87 1.55
CA SER A 4 75.32 39.70 2.08
C SER A 4 74.40 40.29 1.07
N ARG A 5 73.14 39.88 1.18
CA ARG A 5 71.87 40.63 0.99
C ARG A 5 70.71 39.59 0.94
N GLY A 6 69.80 39.58 1.77
CA GLY A 6 68.89 40.64 2.14
C GLY A 6 67.53 40.16 1.71
N ALA A 7 66.82 39.48 2.61
CA ALA A 7 65.50 38.91 2.37
C ALA A 7 64.46 39.95 2.73
N ASP A 8 63.65 40.32 1.81
CA ASP A 8 62.39 41.06 2.08
C ASP A 8 61.28 40.10 2.29
N LEU A 9 60.79 40.11 3.50
CA LEU A 9 59.61 39.37 3.94
C LEU A 9 58.34 40.13 3.51
N VAL A 10 57.69 39.68 2.46
CA VAL A 10 56.40 40.25 2.09
C VAL A 10 55.30 39.42 2.81
N LEU A 11 54.74 40.04 3.83
CA LEU A 11 53.64 39.51 4.61
C LEU A 11 52.34 39.72 3.80
N ALA A 12 51.88 38.69 3.10
CA ALA A 12 50.61 38.69 2.44
C ALA A 12 49.51 38.35 3.47
N ALA A 13 48.80 39.35 3.92
CA ALA A 13 47.58 39.15 4.72
C ALA A 13 46.47 38.61 3.84
N ALA A 14 46.21 37.29 3.96
CA ALA A 14 45.03 36.69 3.38
C ALA A 14 43.80 37.04 4.24
N ALA A 15 42.99 37.97 3.77
CA ALA A 15 41.72 38.26 4.36
C ALA A 15 40.75 37.12 3.99
N SER A 16 40.50 36.21 4.95
CA SER A 16 39.48 35.19 4.84
C SER A 16 38.10 35.82 4.97
N LEU A 17 37.43 36.05 3.85
CA LEU A 17 36.03 36.41 3.84
C LEU A 17 35.23 35.15 4.22
N ALA A 18 34.85 35.03 5.48
CA ALA A 18 33.88 34.05 5.92
C ALA A 18 32.50 34.46 5.39
N LEU A 19 32.07 33.80 4.32
CA LEU A 19 30.69 33.89 3.84
C LEU A 19 29.82 33.14 4.82
N ALA A 20 29.23 33.83 5.78
CA ALA A 20 28.17 33.30 6.63
C ALA A 20 26.93 33.08 5.74
N ALA A 21 26.78 31.86 5.24
CA ALA A 21 25.51 31.44 4.67
C ALA A 21 24.46 31.42 5.78
N SER A 22 23.64 32.43 5.86
CA SER A 22 22.46 32.41 6.69
C SER A 22 21.54 31.27 6.17
N ALA A 23 21.47 30.17 6.90
CA ALA A 23 20.45 29.17 6.73
C ALA A 23 19.13 29.88 7.03
N GLN A 24 18.43 30.30 5.98
CA GLN A 24 17.07 30.71 6.12
C GLN A 24 16.28 29.45 6.39
N ASP A 25 15.79 29.32 7.62
CA ASP A 25 14.76 28.36 7.96
C ASP A 25 13.56 28.60 7.03
N VAL A 26 13.53 27.86 5.93
CA VAL A 26 12.32 27.79 5.09
C VAL A 26 11.30 27.04 5.94
N LYS A 27 10.58 27.78 6.76
CA LYS A 27 9.40 27.26 7.45
C LYS A 27 8.47 26.70 6.36
N ALA A 28 8.45 25.37 6.24
CA ALA A 28 7.55 24.71 5.32
C ALA A 28 6.15 25.25 5.56
N ALA A 29 5.55 25.84 4.54
CA ALA A 29 4.18 26.30 4.62
C ALA A 29 3.32 25.10 5.00
N ALA A 30 2.47 25.26 6.01
CA ALA A 30 1.52 24.22 6.36
C ALA A 30 0.70 23.87 5.10
N PRO A 31 0.49 22.59 4.79
CA PRO A 31 -0.33 22.23 3.65
C PRO A 31 -1.70 22.91 3.77
N PRO A 32 -2.30 23.34 2.66
CA PRO A 32 -3.62 23.93 2.70
C PRO A 32 -4.56 22.97 3.44
N SER A 33 -5.42 23.53 4.31
CA SER A 33 -6.42 22.74 5.04
C SER A 33 -7.31 22.04 4.02
N ALA A 34 -7.01 20.76 3.76
CA ALA A 34 -7.86 19.94 2.92
C ALA A 34 -9.14 19.59 3.71
N ALA A 35 -10.27 19.55 3.02
CA ALA A 35 -11.48 18.96 3.58
C ALA A 35 -11.17 17.52 4.05
N PRO A 36 -11.83 17.02 5.13
CA PRO A 36 -11.60 15.66 5.60
C PRO A 36 -11.77 14.66 4.46
N LEU A 37 -10.71 13.89 4.19
CA LEU A 37 -10.73 12.82 3.20
C LEU A 37 -10.86 11.49 3.91
N THR A 38 -11.66 10.59 3.33
CA THR A 38 -11.80 9.22 3.81
C THR A 38 -11.38 8.27 2.69
N LEU A 39 -10.44 7.37 2.97
CA LEU A 39 -10.13 6.26 2.09
C LEU A 39 -11.31 5.29 2.16
N SER A 40 -12.10 5.20 1.08
CA SER A 40 -13.42 4.57 1.11
C SER A 40 -13.49 3.25 0.37
N PHE A 41 -12.62 3.01 -0.63
CA PHE A 41 -12.63 1.76 -1.37
C PHE A 41 -11.26 1.41 -1.95
N LEU A 42 -11.08 0.12 -2.22
CA LEU A 42 -10.05 -0.44 -3.09
C LEU A 42 -10.71 -1.02 -4.33
N LYS A 43 -9.96 -1.09 -5.43
CA LYS A 43 -10.49 -1.62 -6.69
C LYS A 43 -9.54 -2.66 -7.28
N PHE A 44 -10.09 -3.85 -7.56
CA PHE A 44 -9.41 -4.91 -8.28
C PHE A 44 -10.01 -5.10 -9.67
N THR A 45 -9.15 -5.22 -10.66
CA THR A 45 -9.55 -5.71 -11.97
C THR A 45 -9.50 -7.23 -11.96
N VAL A 46 -10.61 -7.87 -12.33
CA VAL A 46 -10.77 -9.32 -12.26
C VAL A 46 -11.14 -9.91 -13.62
N SER A 47 -10.74 -11.15 -13.87
CA SER A 47 -11.05 -11.88 -15.10
C SER A 47 -12.33 -12.69 -14.99
N ASP A 48 -12.71 -13.12 -13.79
CA ASP A 48 -13.93 -13.86 -13.49
C ASP A 48 -14.70 -13.20 -12.34
N LEU A 49 -15.54 -12.23 -12.70
CA LEU A 49 -16.27 -11.44 -11.70
C LEU A 49 -17.21 -12.30 -10.81
N PRO A 50 -17.99 -13.27 -11.33
CA PRO A 50 -18.83 -14.14 -10.49
C PRO A 50 -18.00 -14.94 -9.48
N LYS A 51 -16.91 -15.55 -9.93
CA LYS A 51 -16.03 -16.34 -9.08
C LYS A 51 -15.41 -15.50 -7.97
N MET A 52 -14.89 -14.32 -8.32
CA MET A 52 -14.26 -13.45 -7.35
C MET A 52 -15.25 -12.86 -6.36
N GLN A 53 -16.44 -12.49 -6.82
CA GLN A 53 -17.52 -12.08 -5.92
C GLN A 53 -17.88 -13.18 -4.93
N ALA A 54 -18.11 -14.40 -5.40
CA ALA A 54 -18.45 -15.55 -4.55
C ALA A 54 -17.34 -15.83 -3.52
N PHE A 55 -16.07 -15.71 -3.93
CA PHE A 55 -14.92 -15.88 -3.04
C PHE A 55 -14.98 -14.91 -1.85
N TYR A 56 -15.07 -13.61 -2.10
CA TYR A 56 -15.08 -12.61 -1.03
C TYR A 56 -16.32 -12.70 -0.14
N GLN A 57 -17.47 -13.08 -0.71
CA GLN A 57 -18.70 -13.32 0.06
C GLN A 57 -18.55 -14.55 0.98
N THR A 58 -18.01 -15.65 0.48
CA THR A 58 -17.90 -16.90 1.23
C THR A 58 -16.77 -16.86 2.26
N ALA A 59 -15.57 -16.38 1.87
CA ALA A 59 -14.42 -16.36 2.75
C ALA A 59 -14.52 -15.31 3.86
N PHE A 60 -15.02 -14.12 3.54
CA PHE A 60 -14.97 -12.96 4.42
C PHE A 60 -16.32 -12.38 4.79
N GLY A 61 -17.42 -12.99 4.35
CA GLY A 61 -18.78 -12.53 4.66
C GLY A 61 -19.12 -11.16 4.05
N MET A 62 -18.38 -10.73 3.02
CA MET A 62 -18.68 -9.47 2.35
C MET A 62 -20.05 -9.52 1.66
N ARG A 63 -20.75 -8.40 1.64
CA ARG A 63 -22.07 -8.29 1.00
C ARG A 63 -21.98 -7.41 -0.23
N GLN A 64 -22.69 -7.78 -1.30
CA GLN A 64 -22.85 -6.87 -2.43
C GLN A 64 -23.65 -5.64 -2.01
N GLN A 65 -23.00 -4.47 -2.05
CA GLN A 65 -23.64 -3.19 -1.83
C GLN A 65 -24.25 -2.66 -3.13
N LYS A 66 -23.50 -2.79 -4.24
CA LYS A 66 -23.91 -2.24 -5.53
C LYS A 66 -23.36 -3.05 -6.69
N ARG A 67 -24.09 -3.06 -7.80
CA ARG A 67 -23.64 -3.53 -9.11
C ARG A 67 -23.87 -2.44 -10.14
N ILE A 68 -22.88 -2.22 -11.00
CA ILE A 68 -22.90 -1.21 -12.06
C ILE A 68 -22.55 -1.92 -13.36
N ASP A 69 -23.50 -2.00 -14.28
CA ASP A 69 -23.30 -2.58 -15.60
C ASP A 69 -23.19 -1.46 -16.64
N GLY A 70 -21.96 -1.19 -17.07
CA GLY A 70 -21.66 -0.24 -18.14
C GLY A 70 -21.41 -0.93 -19.49
N PRO A 71 -21.29 -0.17 -20.57
CA PRO A 71 -20.99 -0.72 -21.90
C PRO A 71 -19.61 -1.38 -21.98
N ALA A 72 -18.61 -0.85 -21.27
CA ALA A 72 -17.23 -1.31 -21.31
C ALA A 72 -16.85 -2.26 -20.18
N ASN A 73 -17.53 -2.19 -19.05
CA ASN A 73 -17.21 -2.96 -17.85
C ASN A 73 -18.45 -3.28 -17.02
N THR A 74 -18.29 -4.23 -16.12
CA THR A 74 -19.20 -4.49 -14.99
C THR A 74 -18.42 -4.31 -13.71
N GLU A 75 -18.98 -3.62 -12.74
CA GLU A 75 -18.39 -3.39 -11.43
C GLU A 75 -19.32 -3.88 -10.33
N VAL A 76 -18.79 -4.61 -9.37
CA VAL A 76 -19.50 -5.03 -8.15
C VAL A 76 -18.77 -4.43 -6.96
N ILE A 77 -19.50 -3.72 -6.12
CA ILE A 77 -19.00 -3.15 -4.87
C ILE A 77 -19.43 -4.07 -3.73
N LEU A 78 -18.44 -4.61 -3.05
CA LEU A 78 -18.59 -5.45 -1.86
C LEU A 78 -18.24 -4.65 -0.61
N THR A 79 -19.02 -4.84 0.45
CA THR A 79 -18.84 -4.14 1.71
C THR A 79 -18.82 -5.11 2.90
N THR A 80 -18.20 -4.69 3.99
CA THR A 80 -18.33 -5.27 5.33
C THR A 80 -19.14 -4.32 6.22
N ASP A 81 -19.36 -4.66 7.48
CA ASP A 81 -20.05 -3.75 8.42
C ASP A 81 -19.19 -2.53 8.77
N LYS A 82 -17.88 -2.66 8.64
CA LYS A 82 -16.89 -1.60 8.93
C LYS A 82 -15.70 -1.76 7.99
N GLY A 83 -15.12 -0.66 7.59
CA GLY A 83 -13.89 -0.66 6.77
C GLY A 83 -14.12 -0.12 5.36
N LEU A 84 -13.19 -0.47 4.47
CA LEU A 84 -13.23 -0.06 3.08
C LEU A 84 -14.14 -0.99 2.26
N ASP A 85 -14.77 -0.43 1.24
CA ASP A 85 -15.43 -1.23 0.22
C ASP A 85 -14.38 -1.85 -0.72
N LEU A 86 -14.69 -3.02 -1.27
CA LEU A 86 -13.91 -3.66 -2.33
C LEU A 86 -14.71 -3.62 -3.64
N ALA A 87 -14.21 -2.88 -4.62
CA ALA A 87 -14.79 -2.84 -5.95
C ALA A 87 -14.10 -3.88 -6.85
N LEU A 88 -14.85 -4.82 -7.37
CA LEU A 88 -14.39 -5.80 -8.36
C LEU A 88 -14.83 -5.34 -9.75
N VAL A 89 -13.91 -5.16 -10.68
CA VAL A 89 -14.19 -4.66 -12.04
C VAL A 89 -13.78 -5.69 -13.07
N TYR A 90 -14.74 -6.07 -13.90
CA TYR A 90 -14.53 -6.90 -15.09
C TYR A 90 -14.66 -6.04 -16.34
N TYR A 91 -13.64 -6.04 -17.20
CA TYR A 91 -13.67 -5.35 -18.50
C TYR A 91 -14.11 -6.31 -19.59
N LYS A 92 -15.04 -5.85 -20.45
CA LYS A 92 -15.67 -6.65 -21.51
C LYS A 92 -14.85 -6.76 -22.78
N ASP A 93 -13.67 -6.13 -22.83
CA ASP A 93 -12.78 -6.09 -23.99
C ASP A 93 -11.83 -7.29 -24.10
N GLY A 94 -11.94 -8.26 -23.17
CA GLY A 94 -11.11 -9.47 -23.19
C GLY A 94 -9.64 -9.25 -22.83
N ARG A 95 -9.30 -8.10 -22.21
CA ARG A 95 -7.92 -7.83 -21.79
C ARG A 95 -7.41 -8.90 -20.83
N LYS A 96 -6.12 -9.24 -20.97
CA LYS A 96 -5.43 -10.05 -20.00
C LYS A 96 -5.08 -9.20 -18.78
N ILE A 97 -5.35 -9.76 -17.60
CA ILE A 97 -4.96 -9.14 -16.34
C ILE A 97 -3.59 -9.68 -15.95
N THR A 98 -2.68 -8.79 -15.62
CA THR A 98 -1.36 -9.13 -15.09
C THR A 98 -1.22 -8.43 -13.75
N LEU A 99 -1.16 -9.22 -12.68
CA LEU A 99 -0.80 -8.70 -11.38
C LEU A 99 0.71 -8.45 -11.39
N GLY A 100 1.10 -7.20 -11.17
CA GLY A 100 2.50 -6.85 -10.98
C GLY A 100 3.01 -7.36 -9.63
N ASN A 101 4.27 -7.12 -9.34
CA ASN A 101 4.90 -7.42 -8.05
C ASN A 101 4.98 -6.21 -7.11
N ALA A 102 4.37 -5.10 -7.47
CA ALA A 102 4.39 -3.85 -6.71
C ALA A 102 3.15 -3.67 -5.80
N ASN A 103 2.16 -4.57 -5.89
CA ASN A 103 0.96 -4.52 -5.07
C ASN A 103 1.22 -5.27 -3.76
N GLY A 104 0.99 -4.60 -2.63
CA GLY A 104 0.94 -5.24 -1.34
C GLY A 104 -0.41 -5.95 -1.12
N PRO A 105 -0.53 -6.74 -0.04
CA PRO A 105 -1.79 -7.39 0.32
C PRO A 105 -2.84 -6.37 0.75
N ILE A 106 -4.12 -6.72 0.55
CA ILE A 106 -5.19 -6.09 1.33
C ILE A 106 -5.25 -6.77 2.70
N GLY A 107 -5.44 -5.98 3.76
CA GLY A 107 -5.45 -6.49 5.14
C GLY A 107 -6.84 -6.54 5.73
N PHE A 108 -7.17 -7.64 6.41
CA PHE A 108 -8.35 -7.78 7.26
C PHE A 108 -7.92 -7.92 8.71
N TYR A 109 -8.36 -6.98 9.57
CA TYR A 109 -8.29 -7.18 11.02
C TYR A 109 -9.43 -8.09 11.46
N LEU A 110 -9.07 -9.21 12.11
CA LEU A 110 -9.96 -10.31 12.44
C LEU A 110 -9.85 -10.67 13.93
N LYS A 111 -10.88 -11.32 14.47
CA LYS A 111 -10.80 -11.92 15.80
C LYS A 111 -10.15 -13.30 15.78
N ASP A 112 -10.35 -14.06 14.70
CA ASP A 112 -9.87 -15.42 14.55
C ASP A 112 -9.24 -15.61 13.15
N VAL A 113 -7.90 -15.62 13.14
CA VAL A 113 -7.12 -15.78 11.91
C VAL A 113 -7.20 -17.21 11.37
N ASP A 114 -7.28 -18.23 12.27
CA ASP A 114 -7.34 -19.63 11.83
C ASP A 114 -8.66 -19.92 11.11
N ASP A 115 -9.77 -19.47 11.68
CA ASP A 115 -11.08 -19.64 11.08
C ASP A 115 -11.18 -18.89 9.73
N ALA A 116 -10.73 -17.64 9.66
CA ALA A 116 -10.72 -16.88 8.43
C ALA A 116 -9.83 -17.51 7.34
N TYR A 117 -8.66 -18.01 7.75
CA TYR A 117 -7.77 -18.76 6.86
C TYR A 117 -8.46 -20.02 6.32
N ALA A 118 -9.06 -20.82 7.20
CA ALA A 118 -9.76 -22.04 6.80
C ALA A 118 -10.90 -21.76 5.81
N ARG A 119 -11.70 -20.72 6.05
CA ARG A 119 -12.76 -20.28 5.13
C ARG A 119 -12.21 -19.83 3.79
N ALA A 120 -11.13 -19.05 3.78
CA ALA A 120 -10.49 -18.60 2.55
C ALA A 120 -9.98 -19.79 1.72
N MET A 121 -9.31 -20.75 2.36
CA MET A 121 -8.84 -21.97 1.69
C MET A 121 -10.00 -22.77 1.12
N ALA A 122 -11.08 -22.95 1.87
CA ALA A 122 -12.28 -23.66 1.40
C ALA A 122 -12.97 -22.94 0.25
N ALA A 123 -12.89 -21.60 0.18
CA ALA A 123 -13.44 -20.78 -0.90
C ALA A 123 -12.52 -20.70 -2.14
N GLY A 124 -11.35 -21.36 -2.12
CA GLY A 124 -10.45 -21.46 -3.28
C GLY A 124 -9.22 -20.55 -3.25
N ALA A 125 -8.87 -20.01 -2.10
CA ALA A 125 -7.60 -19.31 -1.94
C ALA A 125 -6.41 -20.25 -2.02
N THR A 126 -5.24 -19.69 -2.30
CA THR A 126 -3.95 -20.37 -2.21
C THR A 126 -3.17 -19.83 -0.99
N SER A 127 -2.60 -20.74 -0.19
CA SER A 127 -1.77 -20.33 0.95
C SER A 127 -0.44 -19.73 0.49
N ARG A 128 -0.13 -18.54 0.99
CA ARG A 128 1.20 -17.91 0.89
C ARG A 128 1.96 -18.07 2.19
N SER A 129 1.27 -17.93 3.33
CA SER A 129 1.79 -18.18 4.66
C SER A 129 0.66 -18.65 5.55
N ALA A 130 0.77 -19.86 6.10
CA ALA A 130 -0.19 -20.38 7.06
C ALA A 130 -0.21 -19.52 8.33
N PRO A 131 -1.29 -19.62 9.15
CA PRO A 131 -1.40 -18.87 10.40
C PRO A 131 -0.19 -19.09 11.31
N ARG A 132 0.39 -17.98 11.76
CA ARG A 132 1.52 -18.00 12.70
C ARG A 132 1.37 -16.89 13.72
N ALA A 133 1.72 -17.20 14.97
CA ALA A 133 1.83 -16.21 16.02
C ALA A 133 3.19 -15.51 15.96
N ALA A 134 3.20 -14.22 16.30
CA ALA A 134 4.38 -13.43 16.57
C ALA A 134 4.08 -12.53 17.80
N PRO A 135 5.08 -11.88 18.43
CA PRO A 135 4.82 -11.01 19.57
C PRO A 135 3.78 -9.93 19.23
N GLY A 136 2.66 -9.92 19.95
CA GLY A 136 1.58 -8.94 19.81
C GLY A 136 0.65 -9.13 18.61
N LEU A 137 0.78 -10.25 17.85
CA LEU A 137 -0.09 -10.47 16.70
C LEU A 137 -0.16 -11.95 16.27
N LYS A 138 -1.22 -12.28 15.53
CA LYS A 138 -1.32 -13.50 14.72
C LYS A 138 -1.61 -13.11 13.27
N VAL A 139 -0.91 -13.73 12.31
CA VAL A 139 -1.00 -13.37 10.91
C VAL A 139 -0.99 -14.60 10.00
N ALA A 140 -1.73 -14.52 8.90
CA ALA A 140 -1.64 -15.42 7.76
C ALA A 140 -1.71 -14.62 6.46
N ILE A 141 -1.20 -15.17 5.36
CA ILE A 141 -1.31 -14.57 4.03
C ILE A 141 -1.84 -15.63 3.07
N VAL A 142 -2.88 -15.28 2.35
CA VAL A 142 -3.44 -16.09 1.26
C VAL A 142 -3.48 -15.28 -0.02
N SER A 143 -3.54 -15.94 -1.17
CA SER A 143 -3.91 -15.29 -2.43
C SER A 143 -5.33 -15.70 -2.79
N ASP A 144 -6.12 -14.76 -3.29
CA ASP A 144 -7.44 -15.06 -3.84
C ASP A 144 -7.33 -15.92 -5.12
N PRO A 145 -8.45 -16.39 -5.71
CA PRO A 145 -8.41 -17.26 -6.88
C PRO A 145 -7.80 -16.64 -8.15
N GLU A 146 -7.54 -15.35 -8.17
CA GLU A 146 -6.87 -14.64 -9.27
C GLU A 146 -5.46 -14.14 -8.88
N GLY A 147 -5.01 -14.38 -7.63
CA GLY A 147 -3.64 -14.13 -7.19
C GLY A 147 -3.42 -12.81 -6.44
N HIS A 148 -4.47 -12.06 -6.06
CA HIS A 148 -4.30 -10.90 -5.19
C HIS A 148 -3.99 -11.39 -3.77
N ASP A 149 -2.96 -10.84 -3.16
CA ASP A 149 -2.56 -11.22 -1.81
C ASP A 149 -3.48 -10.56 -0.76
N ILE A 150 -3.82 -11.35 0.26
CA ILE A 150 -4.70 -10.97 1.37
C ILE A 150 -3.99 -11.32 2.66
N GLU A 151 -3.82 -10.33 3.53
CA GLU A 151 -3.29 -10.51 4.87
C GLU A 151 -4.43 -10.62 5.88
N LEU A 152 -4.41 -11.69 6.67
CA LEU A 152 -5.34 -11.97 7.76
C LEU A 152 -4.61 -11.69 9.06
N LEU A 153 -5.08 -10.71 9.84
CA LEU A 153 -4.33 -10.17 10.98
C LEU A 153 -5.21 -10.03 12.22
N HIS A 154 -4.72 -10.53 13.34
CA HIS A 154 -5.19 -10.24 14.70
C HIS A 154 -4.09 -9.53 15.47
N LEU A 155 -4.45 -8.47 16.18
CA LEU A 155 -3.57 -7.79 17.14
C LEU A 155 -4.06 -8.14 18.55
N ASP A 156 -3.12 -8.54 19.44
CA ASP A 156 -3.38 -8.87 20.84
C ASP A 156 -3.75 -7.64 21.67
#